data_fd2c835e0a2ba321421d57895683c265
#
_entry.id   fd2c835e0a2ba321421d57895683c265
#
_cell.length_a   1.000
_cell.length_b   1.000
_cell.length_c   1.000
_cell.angle_alpha   90.00
_cell.angle_beta   90.00
_cell.angle_gamma   90.00
#
_symmetry.space_group_name_H-M   'P 1'
#
loop_
_entity.id
_entity.type
_entity.pdbx_description
1 polymer ?
#
loop_
_entity_poly.entity_id
_entity_poly.type
_entity_poly.pdbx_seq_one_letter_code
_entity_poly.pdbx_strand_id
1 'polypeptide(L)'
;MTHIYKAGDFLYKRGDKGIKKEAHRVFIYTGKKSADGYGVLIGFDSDGKLRKSTGNGNYQYGNDVRLATEEEINAFINEVFNYQEPIREYGRP
;
A
#
# COMPACT_ATOMS: atom_id res chain seq x y z
N MET A 1 9.52 -10.35 -15.60
CA MET A 1 8.34 -9.78 -16.30
C MET A 1 7.68 -8.71 -15.47
N THR A 2 7.34 -7.62 -16.09
CA THR A 2 6.71 -6.50 -15.41
C THR A 2 5.21 -6.71 -15.29
N HIS A 3 4.67 -6.46 -14.12
CA HIS A 3 3.24 -6.50 -13.90
C HIS A 3 2.73 -5.07 -13.72
N ILE A 4 1.70 -4.71 -14.46
CA ILE A 4 1.11 -3.37 -14.37
C ILE A 4 -0.15 -3.45 -13.52
N TYR A 5 -0.17 -2.70 -12.42
CA TYR A 5 -1.30 -2.68 -11.50
C TYR A 5 -2.28 -1.59 -11.89
N LYS A 6 -3.54 -1.78 -11.50
CA LYS A 6 -4.64 -0.88 -11.84
C LYS A 6 -5.16 -0.19 -10.59
N ALA A 7 -5.85 0.92 -10.78
CA ALA A 7 -6.52 1.61 -9.70
C ALA A 7 -7.44 0.64 -8.93
N GLY A 8 -7.32 0.64 -7.63
CA GLY A 8 -8.11 -0.22 -6.77
C GLY A 8 -7.51 -1.59 -6.51
N ASP A 9 -6.38 -1.92 -7.14
CA ASP A 9 -5.71 -3.19 -6.85
C ASP A 9 -5.19 -3.18 -5.43
N PHE A 10 -5.42 -4.29 -4.72
CA PHE A 10 -4.81 -4.53 -3.41
C PHE A 10 -3.51 -5.29 -3.63
N LEU A 11 -2.44 -4.73 -3.13
CA LEU A 11 -1.10 -5.26 -3.32
C LEU A 11 -0.53 -5.73 -2.00
N TYR A 12 0.32 -6.75 -2.08
CA TYR A 12 1.00 -7.31 -0.92
C TYR A 12 2.50 -7.10 -1.08
N LYS A 13 3.12 -6.52 -0.06
CA LYS A 13 4.56 -6.27 -0.07
C LYS A 13 5.29 -7.29 0.79
N ARG A 14 6.26 -7.97 0.20
CA ARG A 14 7.12 -8.93 0.88
C ARG A 14 8.34 -8.23 1.46
N GLY A 15 8.98 -8.87 2.40
CA GLY A 15 10.35 -8.56 2.77
C GLY A 15 10.63 -7.28 3.52
N ASP A 16 9.64 -6.52 3.89
CA ASP A 16 9.85 -5.28 4.64
C ASP A 16 9.99 -5.58 6.12
N LYS A 17 11.12 -5.24 6.69
CA LYS A 17 11.44 -5.54 8.09
C LYS A 17 10.73 -4.65 9.10
N GLY A 18 10.22 -3.51 8.71
CA GLY A 18 9.57 -2.57 9.60
C GLY A 18 8.10 -2.84 9.85
N ILE A 19 7.54 -3.85 9.22
CA ILE A 19 6.12 -4.11 9.27
C ILE A 19 5.76 -4.84 10.58
N LYS A 20 4.78 -4.31 11.30
CA LYS A 20 4.39 -4.83 12.61
C LYS A 20 3.41 -6.00 12.55
N LYS A 21 2.54 -6.03 11.55
CA LYS A 21 1.52 -7.06 11.38
C LYS A 21 1.45 -7.49 9.93
N GLU A 22 1.05 -8.73 9.69
CA GLU A 22 0.86 -9.22 8.32
C GLU A 22 -0.14 -8.37 7.53
N ALA A 23 -1.22 -7.94 8.19
CA ALA A 23 -2.21 -7.10 7.53
C ALA A 23 -1.65 -5.76 7.06
N HIS A 24 -0.56 -5.31 7.64
CA HIS A 24 0.10 -4.06 7.24
C HIS A 24 0.95 -4.20 5.98
N ARG A 25 1.10 -5.41 5.46
CA ARG A 25 1.80 -5.63 4.19
C ARG A 25 0.94 -5.31 2.98
N VAL A 26 -0.36 -5.15 3.19
CA VAL A 26 -1.30 -4.89 2.11
C VAL A 26 -1.49 -3.39 1.97
N PHE A 27 -1.57 -2.93 0.73
CA PHE A 27 -1.86 -1.53 0.45
C PHE A 27 -2.65 -1.43 -0.84
N ILE A 28 -3.30 -0.29 -1.05
CA ILE A 28 -4.15 -0.06 -2.21
C ILE A 28 -3.41 0.85 -3.17
N TYR A 29 -3.34 0.44 -4.43
CA TYR A 29 -2.85 1.31 -5.49
C TYR A 29 -4.03 2.14 -6.00
N THR A 30 -3.94 3.46 -5.90
CA THR A 30 -5.07 4.33 -6.26
C THR A 30 -5.16 4.57 -7.76
N GLY A 31 -4.15 4.24 -8.51
CA GLY A 31 -4.10 4.53 -9.93
C GLY A 31 -3.72 5.96 -10.26
N LYS A 32 -3.57 6.80 -9.25
CA LYS A 32 -3.15 8.19 -9.45
C LYS A 32 -1.64 8.29 -9.36
N LYS A 33 -1.11 9.36 -9.94
CA LYS A 33 0.31 9.65 -9.84
C LYS A 33 0.48 11.03 -9.22
N SER A 34 1.52 11.17 -8.41
CA SER A 34 1.91 12.46 -7.87
C SER A 34 2.53 13.33 -8.96
N ALA A 35 2.81 14.58 -8.63
CA ALA A 35 3.50 15.50 -9.53
C ALA A 35 4.86 14.96 -10.00
N ASP A 36 5.50 14.14 -9.16
CA ASP A 36 6.80 13.52 -9.48
C ASP A 36 6.65 12.23 -10.29
N GLY A 37 5.45 11.83 -10.63
CA GLY A 37 5.20 10.60 -11.41
C GLY A 37 5.16 9.33 -10.60
N TYR A 38 5.23 9.40 -9.28
CA TYR A 38 5.14 8.23 -8.41
C TYR A 38 3.69 7.83 -8.16
N GLY A 39 3.47 6.54 -7.98
CA GLY A 39 2.14 6.03 -7.66
C GLY A 39 1.67 6.47 -6.29
N VAL A 40 0.41 6.81 -6.17
CA VAL A 40 -0.20 7.15 -4.88
C VAL A 40 -0.78 5.88 -4.26
N LEU A 41 -0.42 5.61 -3.03
CA LEU A 41 -0.74 4.38 -2.31
C LEU A 41 -1.46 4.71 -1.01
N ILE A 42 -2.31 3.79 -0.57
CA ILE A 42 -2.96 3.86 0.74
C ILE A 42 -2.64 2.58 1.49
N GLY A 43 -2.01 2.70 2.64
CA GLY A 43 -1.65 1.55 3.45
C GLY A 43 -1.05 1.94 4.79
N PHE A 44 -0.72 0.94 5.59
CA PHE A 44 -0.11 1.17 6.89
C PHE A 44 1.41 1.31 6.76
N ASP A 45 1.97 2.21 7.55
CA ASP A 45 3.41 2.42 7.58
C ASP A 45 4.07 1.55 8.67
N SER A 46 5.36 1.73 8.86
CA SER A 46 6.12 0.98 9.85
C SER A 46 5.70 1.31 11.29
N ASP A 47 5.04 2.43 11.52
CA ASP A 47 4.50 2.80 12.81
C ASP A 47 3.09 2.26 13.04
N GLY A 48 2.54 1.56 12.08
CA GLY A 48 1.19 1.04 12.15
C GLY A 48 0.13 2.11 11.91
N LYS A 49 0.49 3.22 11.29
CA LYS A 49 -0.42 4.32 10.99
C LYS A 49 -0.85 4.24 9.52
N LEU A 50 -2.14 4.43 9.30
CA LEU A 50 -2.68 4.44 7.94
C LEU A 50 -2.27 5.73 7.25
N ARG A 51 -1.70 5.58 6.06
CA ARG A 51 -1.19 6.71 5.28
C ARG A 51 -1.62 6.64 3.84
N LYS A 52 -1.82 7.82 3.28
CA LYS A 52 -1.84 8.02 1.85
C LYS A 52 -0.49 8.64 1.48
N SER A 53 0.30 7.93 0.71
CA SER A 53 1.67 8.36 0.42
C SER A 53 1.99 8.11 -1.04
N THR A 54 3.04 8.79 -1.52
CA THR A 54 3.58 8.50 -2.83
C THR A 54 4.64 7.41 -2.66
N GLY A 55 4.40 6.28 -3.31
CA GLY A 55 5.40 5.24 -3.40
C GLY A 55 6.39 5.59 -4.49
N ASN A 56 7.53 4.99 -4.42
CA ASN A 56 8.47 5.12 -5.51
C ASN A 56 7.88 4.35 -6.70
N GLY A 57 8.08 4.85 -7.91
CA GLY A 57 7.46 4.30 -9.12
C GLY A 57 7.79 2.84 -9.41
N ASN A 58 8.69 2.26 -8.64
CA ASN A 58 9.13 0.89 -8.82
C ASN A 58 8.14 -0.16 -8.34
N TYR A 59 7.07 0.24 -7.69
CA TYR A 59 6.07 -0.73 -7.25
C TYR A 59 5.48 -1.53 -8.40
N GLN A 60 5.44 -0.95 -9.58
CA GLN A 60 4.93 -1.64 -10.76
C GLN A 60 5.89 -2.71 -11.28
N TYR A 61 7.14 -2.63 -10.88
CA TYR A 61 8.20 -3.45 -11.46
C TYR A 61 8.94 -4.29 -10.42
N GLY A 62 8.62 -4.10 -9.15
CA GLY A 62 9.34 -4.78 -8.08
C GLY A 62 8.93 -6.23 -7.92
N ASN A 63 9.89 -7.08 -7.62
CA ASN A 63 9.63 -8.46 -7.28
C ASN A 63 9.09 -8.62 -5.86
N ASP A 64 9.13 -7.54 -5.09
CA ASP A 64 8.68 -7.54 -3.69
C ASP A 64 7.19 -7.34 -3.55
N VAL A 65 6.51 -7.05 -4.64
CA VAL A 65 5.08 -6.74 -4.62
C VAL A 65 4.34 -7.70 -5.53
N ARG A 66 3.21 -8.17 -5.06
CA ARG A 66 2.29 -8.99 -5.85
C ARG A 66 0.86 -8.60 -5.51
N LEU A 67 -0.09 -9.09 -6.27
CA LEU A 67 -1.50 -8.93 -5.91
C LEU A 67 -1.77 -9.65 -4.59
N ALA A 68 -2.53 -9.00 -3.72
CA ALA A 68 -2.94 -9.61 -2.45
C ALA A 68 -4.00 -10.68 -2.70
N THR A 69 -3.98 -11.72 -1.88
CA THR A 69 -5.03 -12.74 -1.90
C THR A 69 -6.28 -12.18 -1.23
N GLU A 70 -7.41 -12.86 -1.45
CA GLU A 70 -8.66 -12.48 -0.79
C GLU A 70 -8.53 -12.47 0.72
N GLU A 71 -7.86 -13.46 1.28
CA GLU A 71 -7.62 -13.54 2.72
C GLU A 71 -6.80 -12.36 3.23
N GLU A 72 -5.77 -12.00 2.49
CA GLU A 72 -4.93 -10.85 2.84
C GLU A 72 -5.71 -9.53 2.75
N ILE A 73 -6.55 -9.39 1.73
CA ILE A 73 -7.41 -8.23 1.57
C ILE A 73 -8.38 -8.10 2.74
N ASN A 74 -9.00 -9.21 3.14
CA ASN A 74 -9.93 -9.20 4.25
C ASN A 74 -9.26 -8.82 5.56
N ALA A 75 -8.05 -9.30 5.81
CA ALA A 75 -7.29 -8.92 6.98
C ALA A 75 -6.97 -7.42 6.99
N PHE A 76 -6.59 -6.89 5.85
CA PHE A 76 -6.30 -5.47 5.70
C PHE A 76 -7.55 -4.63 5.95
N ILE A 77 -8.67 -4.99 5.35
CA ILE A 77 -9.94 -4.26 5.54
C ILE A 77 -10.33 -4.24 7.01
N ASN A 78 -10.15 -5.37 7.69
CA ASN A 78 -10.45 -5.47 9.11
C ASN A 78 -9.58 -4.51 9.94
N GLU A 79 -8.29 -4.43 9.62
CA GLU A 79 -7.39 -3.48 10.28
C GLU A 79 -7.81 -2.03 10.02
N VAL A 80 -8.25 -1.71 8.81
CA VAL A 80 -8.73 -0.37 8.48
C VAL A 80 -9.96 -0.03 9.29
N PHE A 81 -10.91 -0.96 9.43
CA PHE A 81 -12.10 -0.74 10.24
C PHE A 81 -11.78 -0.45 11.70
N ASN A 82 -10.73 -1.07 12.22
CA ASN A 82 -10.33 -0.89 13.61
C ASN A 82 -9.44 0.34 13.81
N TYR A 83 -9.03 0.97 12.74
CA TYR A 83 -8.16 2.14 12.82
C TYR A 83 -9.00 3.37 13.17
N GLN A 84 -8.61 4.07 14.24
CA GLN A 84 -9.43 5.17 14.78
C GLN A 84 -8.78 6.54 14.67
N GLU A 85 -7.64 6.62 14.04
CA GLU A 85 -6.95 7.90 13.86
C GLU A 85 -7.21 8.43 12.46
N PRO A 86 -7.07 9.75 12.24
CA PRO A 86 -7.16 10.29 10.88
C PRO A 86 -6.08 9.71 9.98
N ILE A 87 -6.43 9.52 8.72
CA ILE A 87 -5.48 9.05 7.72
C ILE A 87 -4.46 10.15 7.45
N ARG A 88 -3.18 9.82 7.55
CA ARG A 88 -2.11 10.77 7.30
C ARG A 88 -1.80 10.82 5.82
N GLU A 89 -1.48 12.00 5.34
CA GLU A 89 -1.00 12.19 3.97
C GLU A 89 0.47 12.55 3.99
N TYR A 90 1.22 11.86 3.13
CA TYR A 90 2.63 12.11 2.94
C TYR A 90 2.93 12.23 1.46
N GLY A 91 4.04 12.86 1.17
CA GLY A 91 4.43 13.11 -0.19
C GLY A 91 3.95 14.49 -0.63
N ARG A 92 4.18 14.77 -1.87
CA ARG A 92 3.81 16.06 -2.42
C ARG A 92 2.38 16.12 -2.85
N PRO A 93 1.71 17.23 -2.63
CA PRO A 93 0.38 17.40 -3.19
C PRO A 93 0.41 17.31 -4.71
#